data_2b3babbf7b414a7b7bd2cedce5f5c227
#
_entry.id   2b3babbf7b414a7b7bd2cedce5f5c227
#
_cell.length_a   1.000
_cell.length_b   1.000
_cell.length_c   1.000
_cell.angle_alpha   90.00
_cell.angle_beta   90.00
_cell.angle_gamma   90.00
#
_symmetry.space_group_name_H-M   'P 1'
#
loop_
_entity.id
_entity.type
_entity.pdbx_description
1 polymer ?
#
loop_
_entity_poly.entity_id
_entity_poly.type
_entity_poly.pdbx_seq_one_letter_code
_entity_poly.pdbx_strand_id
1 'polypeptide(L)'
;MKSFGYVWILAIASFCYCYFISASIPKGLFRLLSLLPIIFLFTTLPLYLSAFHLCGLTAFLLVWLANFKLLLFSFGRGPLSPPQPLLHFICTASLPIKISQNPYPNSYKITSPYSKTGQKVAFLIKALALAALLKVYKYRQFLHPNVILALYCCHVYLAAELILALAAAPARAIGLELEPQFNEPYLATSLQDFWGRRWNLMVSSILRPTIYFPIRRFTVSRLGPRCSHLLAMLAAFTVSGLMHEVIYYYLTRVTPTWEVTWFFVLQGVCTAAEVAAKKAAAGRWQLPPAVTRPLTVVFVAVTSFWLFFPQLLRNHVDVKTIGEYSILLDFVKEKTLLPLSLYLQWYIIWWLCLTDRQAWPVILLVYFWWMEAFNVACESDTAPSSSNGIGRGFPCPTCDWEPFTPKFQTS
;
A
#
# COMPACT_ATOMS: atom_id res chain seq x y z
N MET A 1 -21.93 -7.61 0.75
CA MET A 1 -21.30 -8.94 0.57
C MET A 1 -21.03 -9.31 -0.88
N LYS A 2 -21.99 -9.08 -1.78
CA LYS A 2 -21.82 -9.48 -3.19
C LYS A 2 -20.73 -8.69 -3.92
N SER A 3 -20.38 -7.49 -3.46
CA SER A 3 -19.49 -6.59 -4.20
C SER A 3 -18.01 -6.97 -4.16
N PHE A 4 -17.43 -7.38 -3.01
CA PHE A 4 -16.01 -7.68 -2.93
C PHE A 4 -15.63 -8.94 -3.71
N GLY A 5 -16.35 -10.06 -3.49
CA GLY A 5 -16.14 -11.30 -4.25
C GLY A 5 -16.31 -11.07 -5.75
N TYR A 6 -17.36 -10.33 -6.15
CA TYR A 6 -17.59 -9.96 -7.53
C TYR A 6 -16.45 -9.16 -8.17
N VAL A 7 -15.95 -8.14 -7.45
CA VAL A 7 -14.81 -7.32 -7.90
C VAL A 7 -13.57 -8.18 -8.18
N TRP A 8 -13.25 -9.10 -7.26
CA TRP A 8 -12.06 -9.93 -7.42
C TRP A 8 -12.25 -11.08 -8.42
N ILE A 9 -13.46 -11.62 -8.58
CA ILE A 9 -13.76 -12.57 -9.67
C ILE A 9 -13.56 -11.90 -11.03
N LEU A 10 -14.07 -10.67 -11.22
CA LEU A 10 -13.85 -9.93 -12.46
C LEU A 10 -12.37 -9.60 -12.68
N ALA A 11 -11.65 -9.24 -11.62
CA ALA A 11 -10.21 -8.98 -11.72
C ALA A 11 -9.43 -10.24 -12.13
N ILE A 12 -9.72 -11.39 -11.54
CA ILE A 12 -9.07 -12.67 -11.88
C ILE A 12 -9.41 -13.08 -13.31
N ALA A 13 -10.68 -12.98 -13.72
CA ALA A 13 -11.10 -13.25 -15.11
C ALA A 13 -10.37 -12.34 -16.10
N SER A 14 -10.19 -11.07 -15.75
CA SER A 14 -9.41 -10.12 -16.55
C SER A 14 -7.93 -10.50 -16.65
N PHE A 15 -7.31 -11.00 -15.58
CA PHE A 15 -5.94 -11.50 -15.64
C PHE A 15 -5.82 -12.78 -16.47
N CYS A 16 -6.82 -13.66 -16.45
CA CYS A 16 -6.89 -14.81 -17.36
C CYS A 16 -6.97 -14.35 -18.82
N TYR A 17 -7.80 -13.35 -19.12
CA TYR A 17 -7.82 -12.75 -20.46
C TYR A 17 -6.44 -12.19 -20.86
N CYS A 18 -5.77 -11.48 -19.97
CA CYS A 18 -4.42 -10.97 -20.23
C CYS A 18 -3.42 -12.09 -20.50
N TYR A 19 -3.52 -13.19 -19.78
CA TYR A 19 -2.62 -14.35 -19.93
C TYR A 19 -2.84 -15.12 -21.23
N PHE A 20 -4.09 -15.47 -21.57
CA PHE A 20 -4.37 -16.32 -22.72
C PHE A 20 -4.51 -15.53 -24.03
N ILE A 21 -5.15 -14.38 -24.01
CA ILE A 21 -5.52 -13.62 -25.22
C ILE A 21 -4.52 -12.50 -25.49
N SER A 22 -4.33 -11.58 -24.54
CA SER A 22 -3.45 -10.44 -24.78
C SER A 22 -1.99 -10.85 -24.94
N ALA A 23 -1.56 -11.96 -24.31
CA ALA A 23 -0.17 -12.45 -24.45
C ALA A 23 0.14 -12.95 -25.88
N SER A 24 -0.85 -13.47 -26.62
CA SER A 24 -0.70 -13.93 -28.02
C SER A 24 -0.65 -12.78 -29.02
N ILE A 25 -1.10 -11.56 -28.65
CA ILE A 25 -1.04 -10.38 -29.51
C ILE A 25 0.40 -9.85 -29.58
N PRO A 26 0.91 -9.37 -30.74
CA PRO A 26 2.23 -8.79 -30.87
C PRO A 26 2.47 -7.65 -29.86
N LYS A 27 3.68 -7.63 -29.28
CA LYS A 27 4.09 -6.59 -28.32
C LYS A 27 4.01 -5.21 -28.97
N GLY A 28 3.60 -4.21 -28.19
CA GLY A 28 3.47 -2.83 -28.64
C GLY A 28 2.04 -2.31 -28.59
N LEU A 29 1.70 -1.44 -29.53
CA LEU A 29 0.42 -0.73 -29.52
C LEU A 29 -0.80 -1.65 -29.62
N PHE A 30 -0.74 -2.70 -30.43
CA PHE A 30 -1.88 -3.63 -30.57
C PHE A 30 -2.21 -4.35 -29.25
N ARG A 31 -1.17 -4.84 -28.54
CA ARG A 31 -1.34 -5.43 -27.21
C ARG A 31 -1.85 -4.39 -26.20
N LEU A 32 -1.37 -3.16 -26.24
CA LEU A 32 -1.86 -2.08 -25.41
C LEU A 32 -3.35 -1.82 -25.67
N LEU A 33 -3.78 -1.72 -26.92
CA LEU A 33 -5.18 -1.54 -27.28
C LEU A 33 -6.07 -2.67 -26.74
N SER A 34 -5.60 -3.92 -26.79
CA SER A 34 -6.34 -5.06 -26.20
C SER A 34 -6.45 -5.00 -24.68
N LEU A 35 -5.51 -4.31 -24.00
CA LEU A 35 -5.48 -4.16 -22.54
C LEU A 35 -6.25 -2.93 -22.05
N LEU A 36 -6.55 -1.94 -22.90
CA LEU A 36 -7.26 -0.72 -22.49
C LEU A 36 -8.61 -1.00 -21.81
N PRO A 37 -9.47 -1.91 -22.31
CA PRO A 37 -10.72 -2.25 -21.61
C PRO A 37 -10.48 -2.78 -20.18
N ILE A 38 -9.44 -3.59 -19.99
CA ILE A 38 -9.08 -4.13 -18.66
C ILE A 38 -8.54 -3.02 -17.75
N ILE A 39 -7.68 -2.14 -18.27
CA ILE A 39 -7.16 -0.98 -17.53
C ILE A 39 -8.32 -0.08 -17.07
N PHE A 40 -9.29 0.17 -17.96
CA PHE A 40 -10.48 0.93 -17.64
C PHE A 40 -11.35 0.22 -16.59
N LEU A 41 -11.60 -1.09 -16.75
CA LEU A 41 -12.34 -1.88 -15.78
C LEU A 41 -11.69 -1.79 -14.39
N PHE A 42 -10.36 -1.93 -14.29
CA PHE A 42 -9.66 -1.83 -13.01
C PHE A 42 -9.79 -0.47 -12.34
N THR A 43 -9.96 0.61 -13.12
CA THR A 43 -10.24 1.93 -12.54
C THR A 43 -11.68 2.08 -12.01
N THR A 44 -12.62 1.25 -12.48
CA THR A 44 -14.01 1.31 -12.01
C THR A 44 -14.29 0.38 -10.82
N LEU A 45 -13.59 -0.75 -10.73
CA LEU A 45 -13.86 -1.78 -9.73
C LEU A 45 -13.82 -1.28 -8.26
N PRO A 46 -12.86 -0.45 -7.80
CA PRO A 46 -12.87 0.02 -6.42
C PRO A 46 -14.08 0.89 -6.07
N LEU A 47 -14.79 1.44 -7.06
CA LEU A 47 -15.99 2.24 -6.83
C LEU A 47 -17.15 1.44 -6.24
N TYR A 48 -17.15 0.12 -6.41
CA TYR A 48 -18.16 -0.79 -5.88
C TYR A 48 -17.91 -1.24 -4.44
N LEU A 49 -16.80 -0.77 -3.82
CA LEU A 49 -16.43 -1.12 -2.45
C LEU A 49 -16.76 0.02 -1.50
N SER A 50 -17.46 -0.28 -0.41
CA SER A 50 -17.83 0.67 0.65
C SER A 50 -16.81 0.69 1.80
N ALA A 51 -16.25 -0.48 2.17
CA ALA A 51 -15.27 -0.58 3.23
C ALA A 51 -13.96 0.15 2.86
N PHE A 52 -13.50 1.02 3.74
CA PHE A 52 -12.38 1.92 3.51
C PHE A 52 -11.07 1.17 3.19
N HIS A 53 -10.68 0.21 4.06
CA HIS A 53 -9.45 -0.56 3.88
C HIS A 53 -9.51 -1.43 2.61
N LEU A 54 -10.65 -2.07 2.32
CA LEU A 54 -10.81 -2.89 1.13
C LEU A 54 -10.79 -2.06 -0.14
N CYS A 55 -11.44 -0.90 -0.14
CA CYS A 55 -11.44 0.04 -1.25
C CYS A 55 -10.02 0.56 -1.52
N GLY A 56 -9.33 1.05 -0.49
CA GLY A 56 -7.98 1.58 -0.62
C GLY A 56 -6.97 0.53 -1.08
N LEU A 57 -7.01 -0.66 -0.50
CA LEU A 57 -6.15 -1.77 -0.90
C LEU A 57 -6.43 -2.20 -2.35
N THR A 58 -7.69 -2.39 -2.73
CA THR A 58 -8.08 -2.78 -4.08
C THR A 58 -7.69 -1.70 -5.10
N ALA A 59 -7.88 -0.42 -4.79
CA ALA A 59 -7.43 0.68 -5.64
C ALA A 59 -5.89 0.66 -5.81
N PHE A 60 -5.14 0.49 -4.74
CA PHE A 60 -3.68 0.37 -4.81
C PHE A 60 -3.25 -0.83 -5.66
N LEU A 61 -3.87 -2.00 -5.48
CA LEU A 61 -3.50 -3.22 -6.19
C LEU A 61 -3.90 -3.19 -7.67
N LEU A 62 -5.12 -2.79 -8.00
CA LEU A 62 -5.65 -2.85 -9.36
C LEU A 62 -5.36 -1.57 -10.15
N VAL A 63 -5.71 -0.39 -9.61
CA VAL A 63 -5.61 0.87 -10.35
C VAL A 63 -4.16 1.32 -10.49
N TRP A 64 -3.36 1.11 -9.47
CA TRP A 64 -1.95 1.48 -9.53
C TRP A 64 -1.09 0.30 -10.02
N LEU A 65 -0.89 -0.72 -9.18
CA LEU A 65 0.12 -1.74 -9.45
C LEU A 65 -0.20 -2.57 -10.69
N ALA A 66 -1.43 -3.10 -10.81
CA ALA A 66 -1.80 -3.94 -11.93
C ALA A 66 -1.78 -3.17 -13.25
N ASN A 67 -2.38 -1.98 -13.31
CA ASN A 67 -2.39 -1.18 -14.54
C ASN A 67 -0.98 -0.81 -15.02
N PHE A 68 -0.05 -0.45 -14.12
CA PHE A 68 1.33 -0.18 -14.49
C PHE A 68 2.09 -1.44 -14.94
N LYS A 69 1.81 -2.59 -14.32
CA LYS A 69 2.37 -3.88 -14.76
C LYS A 69 1.83 -4.29 -16.12
N LEU A 70 0.53 -4.08 -16.40
CA LEU A 70 -0.07 -4.33 -17.70
C LEU A 70 0.46 -3.37 -18.78
N LEU A 71 0.68 -2.10 -18.43
CA LEU A 71 1.34 -1.15 -19.31
C LEU A 71 2.76 -1.61 -19.71
N LEU A 72 3.55 -2.09 -18.75
CA LEU A 72 4.87 -2.66 -19.06
C LEU A 72 4.75 -3.94 -19.89
N PHE A 73 3.79 -4.80 -19.57
CA PHE A 73 3.52 -6.05 -20.29
C PHE A 73 3.15 -5.81 -21.76
N SER A 74 2.41 -4.74 -22.07
CA SER A 74 2.07 -4.40 -23.45
C SER A 74 3.30 -4.22 -24.34
N PHE A 75 4.39 -3.68 -23.77
CA PHE A 75 5.66 -3.48 -24.46
C PHE A 75 6.68 -4.60 -24.25
N GLY A 76 6.27 -5.74 -23.69
CA GLY A 76 7.15 -6.87 -23.42
C GLY A 76 8.18 -6.59 -22.31
N ARG A 77 7.82 -5.75 -21.34
CA ARG A 77 8.67 -5.35 -20.21
C ARG A 77 8.00 -5.67 -18.86
N GLY A 78 8.77 -5.54 -17.80
CA GLY A 78 8.27 -5.70 -16.43
C GLY A 78 8.05 -7.17 -16.02
N PRO A 79 7.48 -7.38 -14.83
CA PRO A 79 7.44 -8.68 -14.18
C PRO A 79 6.49 -9.69 -14.83
N LEU A 80 5.58 -9.25 -15.70
CA LEU A 80 4.62 -10.12 -16.42
C LEU A 80 5.16 -10.62 -17.77
N SER A 81 6.28 -10.09 -18.26
CA SER A 81 6.78 -10.38 -19.61
C SER A 81 7.50 -11.72 -19.75
N PRO A 82 8.23 -12.25 -18.75
CA PRO A 82 8.80 -13.59 -18.84
C PRO A 82 7.69 -14.64 -18.87
N PRO A 83 7.84 -15.74 -19.65
CA PRO A 83 6.91 -16.85 -19.61
C PRO A 83 6.83 -17.40 -18.17
N GLN A 84 5.62 -17.59 -17.67
CA GLN A 84 5.38 -18.09 -16.31
C GLN A 84 4.04 -18.84 -16.25
N PRO A 85 3.84 -19.76 -15.29
CA PRO A 85 2.56 -20.43 -15.10
C PRO A 85 1.43 -19.44 -14.81
N LEU A 86 0.19 -19.78 -15.19
CA LEU A 86 -0.98 -18.91 -15.01
C LEU A 86 -1.13 -18.38 -13.58
N LEU A 87 -0.98 -19.25 -12.59
CA LEU A 87 -1.10 -18.85 -11.18
C LEU A 87 -0.03 -17.84 -10.78
N HIS A 88 1.23 -18.03 -11.23
CA HIS A 88 2.31 -17.08 -11.00
C HIS A 88 2.02 -15.74 -11.69
N PHE A 89 1.47 -15.78 -12.92
CA PHE A 89 1.07 -14.57 -13.64
C PHE A 89 0.01 -13.80 -12.87
N ILE A 90 -1.07 -14.47 -12.43
CA ILE A 90 -2.15 -13.83 -11.66
C ILE A 90 -1.60 -13.24 -10.37
N CYS A 91 -0.81 -13.99 -9.58
CA CYS A 91 -0.21 -13.48 -8.36
C CYS A 91 0.72 -12.30 -8.62
N THR A 92 1.55 -12.36 -9.67
CA THR A 92 2.45 -11.27 -10.04
C THR A 92 1.69 -10.04 -10.50
N ALA A 93 0.58 -10.20 -11.20
CA ALA A 93 -0.25 -9.11 -11.69
C ALA A 93 -1.02 -8.43 -10.56
N SER A 94 -1.71 -9.22 -9.72
CA SER A 94 -2.68 -8.73 -8.72
C SER A 94 -2.05 -8.31 -7.39
N LEU A 95 -0.94 -8.96 -6.97
CA LEU A 95 -0.39 -8.76 -5.62
C LEU A 95 0.76 -7.74 -5.60
N PRO A 96 1.03 -7.13 -4.43
CA PRO A 96 2.11 -6.16 -4.26
C PRO A 96 3.44 -6.88 -4.06
N ILE A 97 3.87 -7.67 -5.04
CA ILE A 97 5.05 -8.53 -4.93
C ILE A 97 6.14 -8.13 -5.93
N LYS A 98 7.38 -8.26 -5.48
CA LYS A 98 8.57 -8.21 -6.31
C LYS A 98 9.29 -9.55 -6.15
N ILE A 99 9.32 -10.34 -7.26
CA ILE A 99 9.98 -11.64 -7.28
C ILE A 99 11.49 -11.40 -7.28
N SER A 100 12.20 -12.12 -6.41
CA SER A 100 13.67 -12.12 -6.40
C SER A 100 14.17 -12.77 -7.69
N GLN A 101 14.66 -11.95 -8.61
CA GLN A 101 15.35 -12.47 -9.81
C GLN A 101 16.81 -12.69 -9.44
N ASN A 102 17.26 -13.94 -9.48
CA ASN A 102 18.65 -14.32 -9.35
C ASN A 102 19.29 -14.58 -10.73
N PRO A 103 19.77 -13.55 -11.45
CA PRO A 103 20.55 -13.79 -12.65
C PRO A 103 22.06 -13.55 -12.49
N TYR A 104 22.50 -12.85 -11.43
CA TYR A 104 23.92 -12.55 -11.25
C TYR A 104 24.35 -12.62 -9.77
N PRO A 105 25.50 -13.28 -9.46
CA PRO A 105 26.03 -13.38 -8.11
C PRO A 105 26.42 -12.06 -7.44
N ASN A 106 26.47 -10.96 -8.19
CA ASN A 106 26.90 -9.64 -7.72
C ASN A 106 25.76 -8.58 -7.64
N SER A 107 24.49 -8.96 -7.82
CA SER A 107 23.38 -8.05 -7.50
C SER A 107 23.27 -7.90 -6.00
N TYR A 108 23.26 -6.65 -5.52
CA TYR A 108 22.92 -6.33 -4.14
C TYR A 108 21.57 -6.97 -3.79
N LYS A 109 21.61 -8.17 -3.19
CA LYS A 109 20.43 -8.74 -2.56
C LYS A 109 20.06 -7.81 -1.43
N ILE A 110 18.88 -7.22 -1.46
CA ILE A 110 18.25 -6.68 -0.27
C ILE A 110 17.82 -7.90 0.53
N THR A 111 18.80 -8.59 1.11
CA THR A 111 18.54 -9.61 2.11
C THR A 111 18.13 -8.88 3.38
N SER A 112 16.96 -9.22 3.89
CA SER A 112 16.59 -8.80 5.24
C SER A 112 17.77 -9.15 6.18
N PRO A 113 18.22 -8.23 7.05
CA PRO A 113 19.29 -8.51 7.99
C PRO A 113 18.91 -9.59 9.01
N TYR A 114 17.66 -10.02 9.01
CA TYR A 114 17.11 -11.00 9.93
C TYR A 114 17.03 -12.40 9.29
N SER A 115 17.32 -13.43 10.09
CA SER A 115 16.98 -14.82 9.79
C SER A 115 15.45 -14.96 9.56
N LYS A 116 14.99 -16.08 8.96
CA LYS A 116 13.56 -16.33 8.79
C LYS A 116 12.76 -16.19 10.11
N THR A 117 13.34 -16.66 11.22
CA THR A 117 12.77 -16.50 12.56
C THR A 117 12.76 -15.03 13.01
N GLY A 118 13.84 -14.28 12.80
CA GLY A 118 13.91 -12.86 13.11
C GLY A 118 12.91 -12.02 12.33
N GLN A 119 12.61 -12.38 11.07
CA GLN A 119 11.55 -11.72 10.28
C GLN A 119 10.17 -11.92 10.89
N LYS A 120 9.85 -13.15 11.36
CA LYS A 120 8.56 -13.43 12.05
C LYS A 120 8.45 -12.64 13.35
N VAL A 121 9.52 -12.58 14.14
CA VAL A 121 9.57 -11.81 15.39
C VAL A 121 9.39 -10.30 15.11
N ALA A 122 10.08 -9.76 14.11
CA ALA A 122 9.92 -8.37 13.72
C ALA A 122 8.50 -8.05 13.25
N PHE A 123 7.87 -8.96 12.49
CA PHE A 123 6.45 -8.81 12.08
C PHE A 123 5.52 -8.79 13.29
N LEU A 124 5.70 -9.70 14.25
CA LEU A 124 4.91 -9.75 15.47
C LEU A 124 5.07 -8.47 16.30
N ILE A 125 6.31 -7.97 16.48
CA ILE A 125 6.58 -6.72 17.20
C ILE A 125 5.83 -5.55 16.54
N LYS A 126 5.85 -5.44 15.21
CA LYS A 126 5.14 -4.40 14.46
C LYS A 126 3.63 -4.52 14.60
N ALA A 127 3.09 -5.75 14.59
CA ALA A 127 1.66 -5.99 14.82
C ALA A 127 1.23 -5.59 16.24
N LEU A 128 2.03 -5.93 17.25
CA LEU A 128 1.80 -5.51 18.64
C LEU A 128 1.91 -3.98 18.79
N ALA A 129 2.88 -3.35 18.12
CA ALA A 129 3.03 -1.90 18.10
C ALA A 129 1.80 -1.21 17.49
N LEU A 130 1.26 -1.73 16.36
CA LEU A 130 0.02 -1.23 15.78
C LEU A 130 -1.16 -1.41 16.73
N ALA A 131 -1.30 -2.58 17.36
CA ALA A 131 -2.37 -2.83 18.33
C ALA A 131 -2.29 -1.89 19.55
N ALA A 132 -1.08 -1.60 20.05
CA ALA A 132 -0.87 -0.64 21.13
C ALA A 132 -1.26 0.79 20.68
N LEU A 133 -0.88 1.18 19.47
CA LEU A 133 -1.20 2.47 18.88
C LEU A 133 -2.72 2.67 18.74
N LEU A 134 -3.44 1.64 18.28
CA LEU A 134 -4.91 1.67 18.21
C LEU A 134 -5.57 1.84 19.60
N LYS A 135 -4.97 1.30 20.66
CA LYS A 135 -5.43 1.56 22.04
C LYS A 135 -5.18 3.01 22.46
N VAL A 136 -4.06 3.61 22.07
CA VAL A 136 -3.73 5.01 22.38
C VAL A 136 -4.75 5.97 21.75
N TYR A 137 -5.31 5.66 20.58
CA TYR A 137 -6.35 6.51 19.96
C TYR A 137 -7.63 6.65 20.79
N LYS A 138 -7.92 5.76 21.71
CA LYS A 138 -9.03 5.92 22.66
C LYS A 138 -8.86 7.14 23.57
N TYR A 139 -7.62 7.58 23.76
CA TYR A 139 -7.24 8.71 24.62
C TYR A 139 -6.85 9.94 23.81
N ARG A 140 -7.18 9.99 22.50
CA ARG A 140 -6.74 11.07 21.58
C ARG A 140 -7.16 12.47 22.05
N GLN A 141 -8.27 12.62 22.75
CA GLN A 141 -8.76 13.88 23.29
C GLN A 141 -7.82 14.52 24.33
N PHE A 142 -6.95 13.72 24.96
CA PHE A 142 -5.96 14.20 25.95
C PHE A 142 -4.59 14.44 25.32
N LEU A 143 -4.42 14.15 24.04
CA LEU A 143 -3.13 14.25 23.36
C LEU A 143 -3.03 15.56 22.58
N HIS A 144 -1.81 16.14 22.60
CA HIS A 144 -1.53 17.31 21.78
C HIS A 144 -1.69 16.97 20.27
N PRO A 145 -2.27 17.87 19.42
CA PRO A 145 -2.48 17.61 17.98
C PRO A 145 -1.26 17.11 17.23
N ASN A 146 -0.08 17.69 17.48
CA ASN A 146 1.14 17.24 16.80
C ASN A 146 1.57 15.82 17.20
N VAL A 147 1.25 15.38 18.42
CA VAL A 147 1.47 13.98 18.86
C VAL A 147 0.55 13.05 18.08
N ILE A 148 -0.72 13.42 17.91
CA ILE A 148 -1.68 12.64 17.12
C ILE A 148 -1.19 12.48 15.67
N LEU A 149 -0.71 13.56 15.04
CA LEU A 149 -0.15 13.51 13.70
C LEU A 149 1.09 12.61 13.60
N ALA A 150 1.97 12.65 14.60
CA ALA A 150 3.11 11.74 14.68
C ALA A 150 2.67 10.27 14.81
N LEU A 151 1.64 10.01 15.61
CA LEU A 151 1.03 8.68 15.72
C LEU A 151 0.40 8.23 14.40
N TYR A 152 -0.20 9.14 13.62
CA TYR A 152 -0.71 8.81 12.27
C TYR A 152 0.41 8.46 11.30
N CYS A 153 1.58 9.11 11.36
CA CYS A 153 2.74 8.68 10.57
C CYS A 153 3.18 7.25 10.92
N CYS A 154 3.26 6.93 12.21
CA CYS A 154 3.58 5.57 12.67
C CYS A 154 2.51 4.57 12.22
N HIS A 155 1.23 4.94 12.31
CA HIS A 155 0.11 4.11 11.89
C HIS A 155 0.21 3.78 10.38
N VAL A 156 0.35 4.79 9.52
CA VAL A 156 0.44 4.59 8.07
C VAL A 156 1.60 3.66 7.72
N TYR A 157 2.76 3.84 8.36
CA TYR A 157 3.90 2.95 8.14
C TYR A 157 3.61 1.51 8.58
N LEU A 158 3.18 1.31 9.84
CA LEU A 158 2.93 -0.02 10.39
C LEU A 158 1.80 -0.74 9.64
N ALA A 159 0.68 -0.04 9.39
CA ALA A 159 -0.45 -0.60 8.66
C ALA A 159 -0.07 -0.96 7.22
N ALA A 160 0.61 -0.07 6.49
CA ALA A 160 1.04 -0.35 5.12
C ALA A 160 1.99 -1.56 5.07
N GLU A 161 2.99 -1.65 5.95
CA GLU A 161 3.92 -2.78 5.98
C GLU A 161 3.22 -4.10 6.30
N LEU A 162 2.32 -4.12 7.30
CA LEU A 162 1.59 -5.32 7.69
C LEU A 162 0.58 -5.76 6.62
N ILE A 163 -0.22 -4.84 6.09
CA ILE A 163 -1.23 -5.13 5.06
C ILE A 163 -0.55 -5.65 3.78
N LEU A 164 0.53 -5.01 3.33
CA LEU A 164 1.23 -5.44 2.13
C LEU A 164 1.97 -6.77 2.33
N ALA A 165 2.48 -7.02 3.54
CA ALA A 165 3.09 -8.32 3.88
C ALA A 165 2.04 -9.45 3.89
N LEU A 166 0.83 -9.19 4.41
CA LEU A 166 -0.30 -10.12 4.37
C LEU A 166 -0.79 -10.33 2.93
N ALA A 167 -0.96 -9.27 2.16
CA ALA A 167 -1.35 -9.36 0.75
C ALA A 167 -0.36 -10.17 -0.09
N ALA A 168 0.91 -10.22 0.29
CA ALA A 168 1.94 -11.03 -0.36
C ALA A 168 1.97 -12.50 0.11
N ALA A 169 1.22 -12.86 1.15
CA ALA A 169 1.24 -14.22 1.73
C ALA A 169 0.83 -15.32 0.71
N PRO A 170 -0.23 -15.16 -0.12
CA PRO A 170 -0.58 -16.16 -1.13
C PRO A 170 0.56 -16.47 -2.10
N ALA A 171 1.31 -15.46 -2.52
CA ALA A 171 2.45 -15.67 -3.42
C ALA A 171 3.61 -16.43 -2.76
N ARG A 172 3.86 -16.18 -1.46
CA ARG A 172 4.86 -16.97 -0.70
C ARG A 172 4.44 -18.41 -0.55
N ALA A 173 3.15 -18.65 -0.36
CA ALA A 173 2.63 -20.01 -0.19
C ALA A 173 2.77 -20.84 -1.47
N ILE A 174 2.76 -20.27 -2.69
CA ILE A 174 3.09 -20.98 -3.95
C ILE A 174 4.60 -21.08 -4.22
N GLY A 175 5.42 -20.74 -3.23
CA GLY A 175 6.86 -20.88 -3.32
C GLY A 175 7.59 -19.75 -4.05
N LEU A 176 6.95 -18.58 -4.27
CA LEU A 176 7.62 -17.42 -4.84
C LEU A 176 8.54 -16.78 -3.79
N GLU A 177 9.82 -16.63 -4.14
CA GLU A 177 10.75 -15.84 -3.34
C GLU A 177 10.53 -14.35 -3.57
N LEU A 178 10.16 -13.65 -2.51
CA LEU A 178 9.79 -12.24 -2.58
C LEU A 178 10.80 -11.35 -1.89
N GLU A 179 11.11 -10.20 -2.51
CA GLU A 179 11.85 -9.13 -1.85
C GLU A 179 10.96 -8.39 -0.84
N PRO A 180 11.54 -7.87 0.28
CA PRO A 180 10.80 -7.06 1.23
C PRO A 180 10.32 -5.75 0.58
N GLN A 181 9.14 -5.27 0.98
CA GLN A 181 8.56 -4.03 0.45
C GLN A 181 9.05 -2.79 1.20
N PHE A 182 9.40 -2.97 2.46
CA PHE A 182 10.00 -1.95 3.31
C PHE A 182 11.33 -2.45 3.86
N ASN A 183 12.28 -1.54 4.00
CA ASN A 183 13.61 -1.81 4.57
C ASN A 183 13.90 -0.78 5.66
N GLU A 184 13.20 -0.89 6.79
CA GLU A 184 13.38 -0.04 7.98
C GLU A 184 13.51 1.45 7.62
N PRO A 185 12.45 2.10 7.08
CA PRO A 185 12.52 3.48 6.59
C PRO A 185 12.89 4.49 7.67
N TYR A 186 12.67 4.18 8.94
CA TYR A 186 13.09 4.99 10.08
C TYR A 186 14.62 5.05 10.28
N LEU A 187 15.38 4.15 9.63
CA LEU A 187 16.84 4.18 9.61
C LEU A 187 17.44 4.93 8.41
N ALA A 188 16.60 5.59 7.61
CA ALA A 188 17.06 6.32 6.44
C ALA A 188 17.99 7.48 6.83
N THR A 189 19.14 7.57 6.18
CA THR A 189 20.13 8.63 6.41
C THR A 189 20.01 9.80 5.44
N SER A 190 19.00 9.77 4.57
CA SER A 190 18.73 10.81 3.57
C SER A 190 17.39 10.58 2.87
N LEU A 191 16.83 11.60 2.22
CA LEU A 191 15.61 11.45 1.42
C LEU A 191 15.80 10.47 0.26
N GLN A 192 16.96 10.50 -0.38
CA GLN A 192 17.30 9.54 -1.43
C GLN A 192 17.35 8.10 -0.89
N ASP A 193 17.88 7.86 0.32
CA ASP A 193 17.89 6.55 0.96
C ASP A 193 16.48 6.13 1.36
N PHE A 194 15.68 7.06 1.93
CA PHE A 194 14.28 6.83 2.33
C PHE A 194 13.44 6.35 1.15
N TRP A 195 13.29 7.17 0.11
CA TRP A 195 12.42 6.91 -1.03
C TRP A 195 12.99 5.86 -2.01
N GLY A 196 14.31 5.80 -2.17
CA GLY A 196 14.93 4.95 -3.17
C GLY A 196 15.25 3.52 -2.73
N ARG A 197 15.41 3.29 -1.40
CA ARG A 197 15.94 2.03 -0.87
C ARG A 197 15.18 1.46 0.32
N ARG A 198 14.23 2.22 0.91
CA ARG A 198 13.61 1.81 2.17
C ARG A 198 12.09 1.82 2.16
N TRP A 199 11.47 2.84 1.60
CA TRP A 199 10.03 3.01 1.54
C TRP A 199 9.44 2.39 0.29
N ASN A 200 8.46 1.50 0.45
CA ASN A 200 7.65 0.88 -0.62
C ASN A 200 8.44 0.54 -1.90
N LEU A 201 9.36 -0.40 -1.79
CA LEU A 201 10.27 -0.81 -2.87
C LEU A 201 9.53 -1.40 -4.08
N MET A 202 8.29 -1.89 -3.86
CA MET A 202 7.43 -2.38 -4.92
C MET A 202 7.05 -1.24 -5.88
N VAL A 203 6.56 -0.12 -5.35
CA VAL A 203 6.23 1.07 -6.15
C VAL A 203 7.45 1.57 -6.90
N SER A 204 8.60 1.68 -6.22
CA SER A 204 9.86 2.08 -6.86
C SER A 204 10.25 1.16 -8.00
N SER A 205 10.04 -0.16 -7.88
CA SER A 205 10.36 -1.15 -8.93
C SER A 205 9.50 -1.02 -10.17
N ILE A 206 8.30 -0.45 -10.05
CA ILE A 206 7.37 -0.21 -11.17
C ILE A 206 7.58 1.18 -11.77
N LEU A 207 7.73 2.22 -10.95
CA LEU A 207 7.91 3.59 -11.44
C LEU A 207 9.24 3.77 -12.20
N ARG A 208 10.28 3.01 -11.84
CA ARG A 208 11.55 3.08 -12.59
C ARG A 208 11.41 2.69 -14.06
N PRO A 209 10.88 1.51 -14.44
CA PRO A 209 10.74 1.14 -15.84
C PRO A 209 9.61 1.86 -16.59
N THR A 210 8.55 2.34 -15.88
CA THR A 210 7.41 3.01 -16.52
C THR A 210 7.64 4.50 -16.74
N ILE A 211 8.30 5.19 -15.81
CA ILE A 211 8.43 6.65 -15.82
C ILE A 211 9.90 7.07 -15.88
N TYR A 212 10.71 6.63 -14.90
CA TYR A 212 12.07 7.14 -14.76
C TYR A 212 12.96 6.82 -15.95
N PHE A 213 13.06 5.55 -16.39
CA PHE A 213 13.95 5.19 -17.49
C PHE A 213 13.50 5.77 -18.85
N PRO A 214 12.22 5.77 -19.24
CA PRO A 214 11.76 6.41 -20.47
C PRO A 214 12.10 7.91 -20.52
N ILE A 215 11.75 8.65 -19.45
CA ILE A 215 12.03 10.10 -19.41
C ILE A 215 13.54 10.37 -19.47
N ARG A 216 14.34 9.63 -18.69
CA ARG A 216 15.79 9.79 -18.73
C ARG A 216 16.37 9.52 -20.11
N ARG A 217 15.92 8.46 -20.79
CA ARG A 217 16.38 8.14 -22.16
C ARG A 217 16.02 9.22 -23.17
N PHE A 218 14.79 9.74 -23.07
CA PHE A 218 14.31 10.77 -23.98
C PHE A 218 15.02 12.11 -23.80
N THR A 219 15.41 12.44 -22.58
CA THR A 219 15.94 13.76 -22.24
C THR A 219 17.47 13.83 -22.20
N VAL A 220 18.18 12.69 -22.10
CA VAL A 220 19.62 12.65 -21.88
C VAL A 220 20.44 13.31 -23.00
N SER A 221 20.00 13.16 -24.26
CA SER A 221 20.66 13.76 -25.40
C SER A 221 20.54 15.29 -25.46
N ARG A 222 19.46 15.84 -24.86
CA ARG A 222 19.18 17.29 -24.90
C ARG A 222 19.65 18.01 -23.64
N LEU A 223 19.46 17.39 -22.45
CA LEU A 223 19.70 18.02 -21.16
C LEU A 223 20.98 17.52 -20.47
N GLY A 224 21.65 16.56 -21.06
CA GLY A 224 22.79 15.88 -20.45
C GLY A 224 22.40 14.93 -19.31
N PRO A 225 23.35 14.10 -18.82
CA PRO A 225 23.05 12.99 -17.91
C PRO A 225 22.62 13.43 -16.51
N ARG A 226 23.07 14.62 -16.03
CA ARG A 226 22.73 15.14 -14.70
C ARG A 226 21.30 15.66 -14.65
N CYS A 227 20.95 16.58 -15.55
CA CYS A 227 19.59 17.16 -15.59
C CYS A 227 18.53 16.10 -15.94
N SER A 228 18.83 15.19 -16.85
CA SER A 228 17.93 14.08 -17.19
C SER A 228 17.64 13.15 -16.01
N HIS A 229 18.64 12.90 -15.15
CA HIS A 229 18.45 12.11 -13.93
C HIS A 229 17.49 12.82 -12.95
N LEU A 230 17.72 14.12 -12.71
CA LEU A 230 16.88 14.91 -11.80
C LEU A 230 15.45 15.05 -12.33
N LEU A 231 15.29 15.34 -13.61
CA LEU A 231 13.97 15.45 -14.26
C LEU A 231 13.20 14.10 -14.21
N ALA A 232 13.88 13.00 -14.52
CA ALA A 232 13.25 11.67 -14.47
C ALA A 232 12.83 11.27 -13.05
N MET A 233 13.62 11.67 -12.05
CA MET A 233 13.28 11.46 -10.65
C MET A 233 12.07 12.30 -10.25
N LEU A 234 12.06 13.59 -10.56
CA LEU A 234 10.93 14.49 -10.29
C LEU A 234 9.64 13.99 -10.94
N ALA A 235 9.71 13.55 -12.20
CA ALA A 235 8.56 12.97 -12.89
C ALA A 235 8.03 11.70 -12.21
N ALA A 236 8.90 10.83 -11.68
CA ALA A 236 8.47 9.66 -10.92
C ALA A 236 7.75 10.04 -9.62
N PHE A 237 8.22 11.08 -8.91
CA PHE A 237 7.53 11.61 -7.74
C PHE A 237 6.19 12.25 -8.09
N THR A 238 6.13 13.02 -9.17
CA THR A 238 4.87 13.63 -9.64
C THR A 238 3.83 12.56 -9.96
N VAL A 239 4.20 11.51 -10.70
CA VAL A 239 3.28 10.39 -10.99
C VAL A 239 2.87 9.68 -9.71
N SER A 240 3.78 9.49 -8.74
CA SER A 240 3.42 8.94 -7.43
C SER A 240 2.37 9.83 -6.73
N GLY A 241 2.53 11.15 -6.76
CA GLY A 241 1.55 12.09 -6.22
C GLY A 241 0.18 11.97 -6.88
N LEU A 242 0.14 11.95 -8.22
CA LEU A 242 -1.11 11.77 -8.98
C LEU A 242 -1.82 10.46 -8.63
N MET A 243 -1.07 9.38 -8.45
CA MET A 243 -1.65 8.10 -8.03
C MET A 243 -2.22 8.14 -6.62
N HIS A 244 -1.62 8.93 -5.71
CA HIS A 244 -2.19 9.15 -4.39
C HIS A 244 -3.46 10.00 -4.42
N GLU A 245 -3.57 11.02 -5.31
CA GLU A 245 -4.83 11.74 -5.53
C GLU A 245 -5.95 10.79 -5.99
N VAL A 246 -5.62 9.88 -6.91
CA VAL A 246 -6.56 8.86 -7.37
C VAL A 246 -7.01 7.95 -6.21
N ILE A 247 -6.08 7.48 -5.36
CA ILE A 247 -6.42 6.69 -4.17
C ILE A 247 -7.27 7.51 -3.20
N TYR A 248 -6.92 8.77 -2.95
CA TYR A 248 -7.69 9.66 -2.07
C TYR A 248 -9.12 9.85 -2.57
N TYR A 249 -9.30 10.01 -3.90
CA TYR A 249 -10.63 10.06 -4.49
C TYR A 249 -11.44 8.78 -4.19
N TYR A 250 -10.85 7.60 -4.31
CA TYR A 250 -11.55 6.35 -3.96
C TYR A 250 -11.92 6.28 -2.48
N LEU A 251 -11.09 6.80 -1.60
CA LEU A 251 -11.30 6.76 -0.15
C LEU A 251 -12.31 7.80 0.34
N THR A 252 -12.27 9.00 -0.23
CA THR A 252 -13.05 10.15 0.26
C THR A 252 -14.27 10.47 -0.59
N ARG A 253 -14.27 10.08 -1.86
CA ARG A 253 -15.28 10.44 -2.89
C ARG A 253 -15.38 11.97 -3.09
N VAL A 254 -14.33 12.69 -2.75
CA VAL A 254 -14.23 14.15 -2.90
C VAL A 254 -13.24 14.49 -4.00
N THR A 255 -13.48 15.60 -4.69
CA THR A 255 -12.58 16.10 -5.74
C THR A 255 -11.16 16.29 -5.22
N PRO A 256 -10.13 16.04 -6.03
CA PRO A 256 -8.72 16.20 -5.65
C PRO A 256 -8.42 17.63 -5.17
N THR A 257 -7.68 17.73 -4.06
CA THR A 257 -7.19 19.03 -3.53
C THR A 257 -5.78 19.34 -3.99
N TRP A 258 -5.10 18.39 -4.61
CA TRP A 258 -3.71 18.45 -5.08
C TRP A 258 -2.67 18.56 -3.95
N GLU A 259 -3.08 18.58 -2.68
CA GLU A 259 -2.16 18.66 -1.54
C GLU A 259 -1.20 17.46 -1.50
N VAL A 260 -1.72 16.23 -1.66
CA VAL A 260 -0.86 15.05 -1.67
C VAL A 260 0.03 15.01 -2.90
N THR A 261 -0.39 15.52 -4.04
CA THR A 261 0.48 15.68 -5.21
C THR A 261 1.63 16.64 -4.90
N TRP A 262 1.35 17.79 -4.28
CA TRP A 262 2.38 18.73 -3.85
C TRP A 262 3.31 18.15 -2.79
N PHE A 263 2.83 17.28 -1.89
CA PHE A 263 3.70 16.52 -1.00
C PHE A 263 4.77 15.75 -1.78
N PHE A 264 4.36 14.95 -2.76
CA PHE A 264 5.32 14.17 -3.55
C PHE A 264 6.23 15.02 -4.43
N VAL A 265 5.72 16.09 -5.02
CA VAL A 265 6.55 17.05 -5.78
C VAL A 265 7.61 17.67 -4.88
N LEU A 266 7.23 18.12 -3.68
CA LEU A 266 8.16 18.66 -2.68
C LEU A 266 9.22 17.62 -2.28
N GLN A 267 8.82 16.37 -1.99
CA GLN A 267 9.76 15.28 -1.71
C GLN A 267 10.72 15.06 -2.89
N GLY A 268 10.23 15.11 -4.12
CA GLY A 268 11.03 14.99 -5.34
C GLY A 268 12.04 16.12 -5.49
N VAL A 269 11.62 17.36 -5.30
CA VAL A 269 12.49 18.55 -5.37
C VAL A 269 13.57 18.51 -4.28
N CYS A 270 13.19 18.24 -3.03
CA CYS A 270 14.13 18.15 -1.93
C CYS A 270 15.13 16.99 -2.09
N THR A 271 14.67 15.83 -2.59
CA THR A 271 15.56 14.71 -2.92
C THR A 271 16.51 15.06 -4.05
N ALA A 272 16.05 15.78 -5.09
CA ALA A 272 16.87 16.25 -6.18
C ALA A 272 17.94 17.24 -5.71
N ALA A 273 17.56 18.20 -4.87
CA ALA A 273 18.46 19.17 -4.24
C ALA A 273 19.51 18.47 -3.36
N GLU A 274 19.09 17.48 -2.55
CA GLU A 274 19.99 16.67 -1.73
C GLU A 274 21.03 15.93 -2.59
N VAL A 275 20.59 15.28 -3.68
CA VAL A 275 21.50 14.57 -4.60
C VAL A 275 22.48 15.54 -5.27
N ALA A 276 22.01 16.72 -5.67
CA ALA A 276 22.85 17.75 -6.27
C ALA A 276 23.88 18.29 -5.25
N ALA A 277 23.43 18.59 -4.03
CA ALA A 277 24.30 19.07 -2.93
C ALA A 277 25.38 18.04 -2.56
N LYS A 278 25.02 16.76 -2.41
CA LYS A 278 25.98 15.67 -2.13
C LYS A 278 27.06 15.56 -3.20
N LYS A 279 26.67 15.73 -4.48
CA LYS A 279 27.63 15.72 -5.60
C LYS A 279 28.52 16.95 -5.60
N ALA A 280 28.01 18.13 -5.28
CA ALA A 280 28.77 19.36 -5.20
C ALA A 280 29.77 19.33 -4.02
N ALA A 281 29.35 18.81 -2.87
CA ALA A 281 30.19 18.66 -1.68
C ALA A 281 31.32 17.63 -1.86
N ALA A 282 31.30 16.80 -2.92
CA ALA A 282 32.33 15.81 -3.23
C ALA A 282 32.75 14.91 -2.04
N GLY A 283 31.80 14.58 -1.15
CA GLY A 283 32.06 13.76 0.03
C GLY A 283 32.76 14.46 1.20
N ARG A 284 33.05 15.76 1.08
CA ARG A 284 33.78 16.52 2.11
C ARG A 284 33.00 16.71 3.42
N TRP A 285 31.68 16.68 3.35
CA TRP A 285 30.81 16.87 4.50
C TRP A 285 29.84 15.70 4.60
N GLN A 286 30.03 14.87 5.63
CA GLN A 286 29.12 13.79 5.97
C GLN A 286 28.70 13.92 7.42
N LEU A 287 27.44 14.22 7.65
CA LEU A 287 26.86 14.21 8.98
C LEU A 287 26.75 12.75 9.48
N PRO A 288 27.00 12.50 10.78
CA PRO A 288 26.88 11.15 11.33
C PRO A 288 25.44 10.62 11.24
N PRO A 289 25.26 9.29 11.09
CA PRO A 289 23.94 8.68 11.01
C PRO A 289 22.99 9.01 12.19
N ALA A 290 23.55 9.26 13.36
CA ALA A 290 22.78 9.66 14.55
C ALA A 290 22.04 11.00 14.36
N VAL A 291 22.55 11.89 13.52
CA VAL A 291 21.92 13.18 13.19
C VAL A 291 21.04 13.06 11.93
N THR A 292 21.55 12.41 10.90
CA THR A 292 20.86 12.35 9.60
C THR A 292 19.58 11.51 9.63
N ARG A 293 19.52 10.43 10.42
CA ARG A 293 18.34 9.58 10.57
C ARG A 293 17.14 10.36 11.14
N PRO A 294 17.23 10.95 12.36
CA PRO A 294 16.09 11.70 12.89
C PRO A 294 15.73 12.89 12.00
N LEU A 295 16.70 13.60 11.43
CA LEU A 295 16.46 14.72 10.53
C LEU A 295 15.62 14.29 9.29
N THR A 296 15.98 13.18 8.68
CA THR A 296 15.23 12.64 7.53
C THR A 296 13.80 12.26 7.90
N VAL A 297 13.62 11.54 9.01
CA VAL A 297 12.30 11.10 9.48
C VAL A 297 11.43 12.28 9.87
N VAL A 298 11.97 13.25 10.62
CA VAL A 298 11.27 14.47 11.03
C VAL A 298 10.88 15.29 9.82
N PHE A 299 11.74 15.46 8.83
CA PHE A 299 11.41 16.18 7.60
C PHE A 299 10.22 15.53 6.87
N VAL A 300 10.24 14.20 6.68
CA VAL A 300 9.14 13.47 6.04
C VAL A 300 7.85 13.60 6.87
N ALA A 301 7.93 13.49 8.21
CA ALA A 301 6.77 13.60 9.09
C ALA A 301 6.17 15.01 9.05
N VAL A 302 6.96 16.07 9.18
CA VAL A 302 6.49 17.47 9.18
C VAL A 302 5.85 17.82 7.85
N THR A 303 6.47 17.44 6.73
CA THR A 303 5.88 17.67 5.41
C THR A 303 4.61 16.85 5.19
N SER A 304 4.51 15.66 5.81
CA SER A 304 3.27 14.86 5.81
C SER A 304 2.16 15.53 6.61
N PHE A 305 2.47 16.16 7.76
CA PHE A 305 1.49 16.93 8.55
C PHE A 305 0.89 18.08 7.73
N TRP A 306 1.73 18.71 6.91
CA TRP A 306 1.33 19.86 6.11
C TRP A 306 0.56 19.49 4.85
N LEU A 307 0.97 18.45 4.09
CA LEU A 307 0.48 18.20 2.73
C LEU A 307 -0.16 16.82 2.53
N PHE A 308 0.21 15.81 3.34
CA PHE A 308 -0.28 14.45 3.14
C PHE A 308 -1.58 14.19 3.92
N PHE A 309 -1.65 14.55 5.20
CA PHE A 309 -2.80 14.26 6.03
C PHE A 309 -4.01 15.18 5.89
N PRO A 310 -3.89 16.49 5.55
CA PRO A 310 -5.03 17.43 5.67
C PRO A 310 -6.28 17.00 4.92
N GLN A 311 -6.16 16.53 3.67
CA GLN A 311 -7.32 16.06 2.90
C GLN A 311 -7.99 14.84 3.55
N LEU A 312 -7.21 13.90 4.10
CA LEU A 312 -7.74 12.72 4.78
C LEU A 312 -8.48 13.10 6.07
N LEU A 313 -7.89 13.99 6.87
CA LEU A 313 -8.48 14.42 8.15
C LEU A 313 -9.75 15.24 7.96
N ARG A 314 -9.77 16.16 6.98
CA ARG A 314 -10.98 16.92 6.64
C ARG A 314 -12.15 16.04 6.19
N ASN A 315 -11.85 14.84 5.67
CA ASN A 315 -12.85 13.86 5.24
C ASN A 315 -13.08 12.73 6.24
N HIS A 316 -12.64 12.92 7.50
CA HIS A 316 -12.83 11.97 8.60
C HIS A 316 -12.33 10.55 8.31
N VAL A 317 -11.28 10.44 7.51
CA VAL A 317 -10.68 9.15 7.14
C VAL A 317 -10.06 8.46 8.35
N ASP A 318 -9.48 9.21 9.29
CA ASP A 318 -8.97 8.71 10.56
C ASP A 318 -10.05 8.03 11.39
N VAL A 319 -11.24 8.62 11.47
CA VAL A 319 -12.39 8.06 12.21
C VAL A 319 -12.88 6.78 11.53
N LYS A 320 -13.05 6.79 10.21
CA LYS A 320 -13.45 5.60 9.43
C LYS A 320 -12.44 4.46 9.59
N THR A 321 -11.15 4.77 9.49
CA THR A 321 -10.06 3.80 9.65
C THR A 321 -10.10 3.14 11.03
N ILE A 322 -10.20 3.94 12.10
CA ILE A 322 -10.25 3.43 13.48
C ILE A 322 -11.54 2.63 13.70
N GLY A 323 -12.67 3.09 13.15
CA GLY A 323 -13.96 2.40 13.22
C GLY A 323 -13.91 1.00 12.61
N GLU A 324 -13.34 0.84 11.42
CA GLU A 324 -13.19 -0.48 10.79
C GLU A 324 -12.30 -1.44 11.59
N TYR A 325 -11.26 -0.95 12.25
CA TYR A 325 -10.47 -1.79 13.17
C TYR A 325 -11.27 -2.23 14.41
N SER A 326 -12.15 -1.37 14.97
CA SER A 326 -12.98 -1.77 16.11
C SER A 326 -13.97 -2.84 15.72
N ILE A 327 -14.62 -2.74 14.56
CA ILE A 327 -15.53 -3.77 14.02
C ILE A 327 -14.78 -5.10 13.85
N LEU A 328 -13.57 -5.07 13.28
CA LEU A 328 -12.76 -6.28 13.12
C LEU A 328 -12.39 -6.90 14.46
N LEU A 329 -12.02 -6.09 15.46
CA LEU A 329 -11.69 -6.57 16.80
C LEU A 329 -12.90 -7.17 17.51
N ASP A 330 -14.08 -6.57 17.35
CA ASP A 330 -15.31 -7.09 17.97
C ASP A 330 -15.76 -8.38 17.28
N PHE A 331 -15.66 -8.47 15.96
CA PHE A 331 -15.86 -9.72 15.22
C PHE A 331 -14.91 -10.83 15.69
N VAL A 332 -13.63 -10.54 15.86
CA VAL A 332 -12.66 -11.50 16.39
C VAL A 332 -13.02 -11.92 17.82
N LYS A 333 -13.40 -11.00 18.70
CA LYS A 333 -13.82 -11.30 20.08
C LYS A 333 -15.07 -12.18 20.09
N GLU A 334 -16.08 -11.85 19.30
CA GLU A 334 -17.32 -12.63 19.20
C GLU A 334 -17.03 -14.06 18.74
N LYS A 335 -16.14 -14.23 17.77
CA LYS A 335 -15.73 -15.55 17.28
C LYS A 335 -14.78 -16.29 18.22
N THR A 336 -14.03 -15.58 19.10
CA THR A 336 -13.17 -16.22 20.11
C THR A 336 -13.93 -16.77 21.30
N LEU A 337 -15.21 -16.46 21.47
CA LEU A 337 -16.13 -17.15 22.38
C LEU A 337 -16.50 -18.56 21.88
N LEU A 338 -16.19 -18.91 20.64
CA LEU A 338 -16.17 -20.31 20.19
C LEU A 338 -15.06 -21.09 20.94
N PRO A 339 -15.28 -22.37 21.30
CA PRO A 339 -14.35 -23.12 22.14
C PRO A 339 -12.92 -23.09 21.61
N LEU A 340 -11.96 -22.95 22.51
CA LEU A 340 -10.52 -22.88 22.23
C LEU A 340 -10.01 -24.00 21.29
N SER A 341 -10.74 -25.13 21.27
CA SER A 341 -10.51 -26.26 20.35
C SER A 341 -10.66 -25.92 18.87
N LEU A 342 -11.62 -25.08 18.51
CA LEU A 342 -11.80 -24.62 17.12
C LEU A 342 -10.71 -23.61 16.74
N TYR A 343 -10.22 -22.80 17.69
CA TYR A 343 -9.12 -21.87 17.48
C TYR A 343 -7.79 -22.56 17.22
N LEU A 344 -7.51 -23.61 18.00
CA LEU A 344 -6.35 -24.50 17.78
C LEU A 344 -6.47 -25.22 16.44
N GLN A 345 -7.67 -25.68 16.05
CA GLN A 345 -7.90 -26.27 14.74
C GLN A 345 -7.63 -25.28 13.61
N TRP A 346 -8.11 -24.03 13.69
CA TRP A 346 -7.86 -22.99 12.70
C TRP A 346 -6.39 -22.57 12.67
N TYR A 347 -5.72 -22.45 13.80
CA TYR A 347 -4.29 -22.18 13.86
C TYR A 347 -3.46 -23.34 13.31
N ILE A 348 -3.85 -24.58 13.59
CA ILE A 348 -3.22 -25.79 13.03
C ILE A 348 -3.47 -25.89 11.52
N ILE A 349 -4.70 -25.65 11.05
CA ILE A 349 -5.02 -25.61 9.62
C ILE A 349 -4.23 -24.49 8.92
N TRP A 350 -4.17 -23.30 9.48
CA TRP A 350 -3.39 -22.18 8.96
C TRP A 350 -1.88 -22.49 8.97
N TRP A 351 -1.37 -23.17 10.01
CA TRP A 351 0.03 -23.59 10.12
C TRP A 351 0.35 -24.75 9.18
N LEU A 352 -0.53 -25.76 9.05
CA LEU A 352 -0.44 -26.85 8.09
C LEU A 352 -0.52 -26.35 6.64
N CYS A 353 -1.40 -25.40 6.38
CA CYS A 353 -1.49 -24.74 5.07
C CYS A 353 -0.23 -23.96 4.70
N LEU A 354 0.52 -23.45 5.66
CA LEU A 354 1.82 -22.79 5.41
C LEU A 354 2.97 -23.79 5.16
N THR A 355 2.78 -25.07 5.55
CA THR A 355 3.80 -26.11 5.44
C THR A 355 3.56 -27.13 4.34
N ASP A 356 2.32 -27.28 3.85
CA ASP A 356 1.95 -28.26 2.83
C ASP A 356 1.54 -27.59 1.50
N ARG A 357 2.21 -28.02 0.42
CA ARG A 357 2.01 -27.49 -0.96
C ARG A 357 0.65 -27.86 -1.59
N GLN A 358 -0.12 -28.78 -1.01
CA GLN A 358 -1.40 -29.25 -1.56
C GLN A 358 -2.64 -28.53 -0.96
N ALA A 359 -2.48 -27.72 0.08
CA ALA A 359 -3.60 -27.06 0.78
C ALA A 359 -4.15 -25.79 0.09
N TRP A 360 -3.84 -25.57 -1.15
CA TRP A 360 -4.08 -24.38 -1.94
C TRP A 360 -5.54 -23.90 -2.06
N PRO A 361 -6.52 -24.75 -2.36
CA PRO A 361 -7.90 -24.30 -2.49
C PRO A 361 -8.47 -23.75 -1.18
N VAL A 362 -7.99 -24.29 -0.05
CA VAL A 362 -8.45 -23.91 1.29
C VAL A 362 -7.89 -22.54 1.70
N ILE A 363 -6.65 -22.21 1.33
CA ILE A 363 -6.06 -20.89 1.65
C ILE A 363 -6.80 -19.76 0.91
N LEU A 364 -7.09 -19.94 -0.37
CA LEU A 364 -7.87 -18.98 -1.15
C LEU A 364 -9.29 -18.84 -0.60
N LEU A 365 -9.95 -19.95 -0.26
CA LEU A 365 -11.28 -19.94 0.35
C LEU A 365 -11.28 -19.23 1.70
N VAL A 366 -10.29 -19.49 2.57
CA VAL A 366 -10.16 -18.83 3.87
C VAL A 366 -9.84 -17.35 3.74
N TYR A 367 -8.97 -16.97 2.78
CA TYR A 367 -8.67 -15.57 2.49
C TYR A 367 -9.91 -14.83 1.94
N PHE A 368 -10.63 -15.41 0.98
CA PHE A 368 -11.88 -14.87 0.46
C PHE A 368 -12.96 -14.81 1.53
N TRP A 369 -13.11 -15.85 2.34
CA TRP A 369 -14.09 -15.89 3.42
C TRP A 369 -13.79 -14.86 4.54
N TRP A 370 -12.50 -14.68 4.90
CA TRP A 370 -12.08 -13.65 5.86
C TRP A 370 -12.35 -12.24 5.35
N MET A 371 -12.04 -11.98 4.08
CA MET A 371 -12.30 -10.70 3.43
C MET A 371 -13.80 -10.46 3.25
N GLU A 372 -14.58 -11.49 3.01
CA GLU A 372 -16.03 -11.42 2.91
C GLU A 372 -16.69 -11.17 4.26
N ALA A 373 -16.21 -11.80 5.32
CA ALA A 373 -16.65 -11.55 6.69
C ALA A 373 -16.37 -10.11 7.15
N PHE A 374 -15.23 -9.54 6.74
CA PHE A 374 -14.88 -8.14 7.01
C PHE A 374 -15.84 -7.17 6.30
N ASN A 375 -16.18 -7.46 5.04
CA ASN A 375 -17.11 -6.64 4.27
C ASN A 375 -18.56 -6.71 4.83
N VAL A 376 -19.00 -7.87 5.33
CA VAL A 376 -20.29 -8.04 6.04
C VAL A 376 -20.35 -7.18 7.29
N ALA A 377 -19.29 -7.21 8.10
CA ALA A 377 -19.26 -6.44 9.34
C ALA A 377 -19.35 -4.92 9.06
N CYS A 378 -18.71 -4.44 7.98
CA CYS A 378 -18.76 -3.03 7.60
C CYS A 378 -20.10 -2.60 6.95
N GLU A 379 -20.82 -3.53 6.26
CA GLU A 379 -22.13 -3.21 5.63
C GLU A 379 -23.29 -3.21 6.64
N SER A 380 -23.21 -3.98 7.74
CA SER A 380 -24.27 -4.02 8.75
C SER A 380 -24.46 -2.69 9.49
N ASP A 381 -23.40 -1.89 9.61
CA ASP A 381 -23.46 -0.60 10.31
C ASP A 381 -23.92 0.58 9.40
N THR A 382 -24.08 0.36 8.09
CA THR A 382 -24.51 1.40 7.14
C THR A 382 -25.99 1.32 6.75
N ALA A 383 -26.76 0.33 7.27
CA ALA A 383 -28.19 0.25 7.01
C ALA A 383 -28.94 1.34 7.78
N PRO A 384 -29.79 2.16 7.11
CA PRO A 384 -30.62 3.14 7.80
C PRO A 384 -31.59 2.41 8.74
N SER A 385 -31.57 2.77 10.01
CA SER A 385 -32.53 2.29 10.98
C SER A 385 -33.94 2.70 10.57
N SER A 386 -34.71 1.77 10.00
CA SER A 386 -36.16 1.96 9.85
C SER A 386 -36.77 2.07 11.25
N SER A 387 -37.34 3.22 11.52
CA SER A 387 -38.12 3.50 12.73
C SER A 387 -39.25 2.50 12.90
N ASN A 388 -39.21 1.71 13.97
CA ASN A 388 -40.39 1.44 14.80
C ASN A 388 -40.02 0.62 16.06
N GLY A 389 -40.19 1.26 17.19
CA GLY A 389 -40.77 0.67 18.41
C GLY A 389 -39.82 -0.01 19.41
N ILE A 390 -39.53 0.70 20.49
CA ILE A 390 -39.35 0.23 21.86
C ILE A 390 -38.11 -0.61 22.21
N GLY A 391 -37.20 -0.01 22.93
CA GLY A 391 -36.44 -0.72 23.94
C GLY A 391 -34.93 -0.58 23.95
N ARG A 392 -34.48 0.24 24.87
CA ARG A 392 -33.13 0.30 25.48
C ARG A 392 -31.98 0.71 24.52
N GLY A 393 -31.81 2.00 24.47
CA GLY A 393 -30.68 2.61 23.80
C GLY A 393 -29.36 2.30 24.48
N PHE A 394 -28.48 1.68 23.75
CA PHE A 394 -27.03 1.92 23.91
C PHE A 394 -26.69 3.18 23.14
N PRO A 395 -25.94 4.13 23.71
CA PRO A 395 -25.57 5.35 22.99
C PRO A 395 -24.69 4.96 21.78
N CYS A 396 -25.11 5.43 20.60
CA CYS A 396 -24.33 5.34 19.38
C CYS A 396 -23.00 6.10 19.58
N PRO A 397 -21.83 5.47 19.40
CA PRO A 397 -20.55 6.13 19.62
C PRO A 397 -20.23 7.25 18.62
N THR A 398 -21.13 7.51 17.67
CA THR A 398 -20.89 8.45 16.56
C THR A 398 -21.57 9.82 16.73
N CYS A 399 -22.42 10.01 17.76
CA CYS A 399 -23.22 11.24 17.89
C CYS A 399 -22.57 12.38 18.67
N ASP A 400 -21.47 12.15 19.41
CA ASP A 400 -20.84 13.17 20.27
C ASP A 400 -19.45 13.63 19.80
N TRP A 401 -19.16 13.50 18.52
CA TRP A 401 -17.84 13.90 17.99
C TRP A 401 -17.92 15.28 17.34
N GLU A 402 -17.60 16.34 18.10
CA GLU A 402 -17.29 17.62 17.51
C GLU A 402 -16.11 17.51 16.52
N PRO A 403 -16.24 18.09 15.32
CA PRO A 403 -15.17 18.04 14.32
C PRO A 403 -13.94 18.81 14.83
N PHE A 404 -12.82 18.11 14.96
CA PHE A 404 -11.52 18.72 15.27
C PHE A 404 -11.04 19.51 14.04
N THR A 405 -11.31 20.80 13.99
CA THR A 405 -10.67 21.70 13.05
C THR A 405 -9.43 22.30 13.74
N PRO A 406 -8.21 22.01 13.30
CA PRO A 406 -7.05 22.75 13.77
C PRO A 406 -7.20 24.21 13.31
N LYS A 407 -7.44 25.12 14.24
CA LYS A 407 -7.34 26.57 13.99
C LYS A 407 -5.87 26.87 13.71
N PHE A 408 -5.50 26.96 12.45
CA PHE A 408 -4.30 27.67 12.06
C PHE A 408 -4.62 29.15 12.21
N GLN A 409 -4.16 29.76 13.29
CA GLN A 409 -4.11 31.23 13.40
C GLN A 409 -3.07 31.70 12.38
N THR A 410 -3.57 32.38 11.34
CA THR A 410 -2.75 33.28 10.52
C THR A 410 -2.50 34.53 11.35
N SER A 411 -1.28 34.70 11.77
CA SER A 411 -0.70 35.99 12.15
C SER A 411 0.36 36.36 11.14
#